data_008ea209e533b9830f7a0738e92caba6
#
_entry.id   008ea209e533b9830f7a0738e92caba6
#
_cell.length_a   1.000
_cell.length_b   1.000
_cell.length_c   1.000
_cell.angle_alpha   90.00
_cell.angle_beta   90.00
_cell.angle_gamma   90.00
#
_symmetry.space_group_name_H-M   'P 1'
#
loop_
_entity.id
_entity.type
_entity.pdbx_description
1 polymer ?
#
loop_
_entity_poly.entity_id
_entity_poly.type
_entity_poly.pdbx_seq_one_letter_code
_entity_poly.pdbx_strand_id
1 'polypeptide(L)'
;GKGLSGDTILDAVSKAVATNEVNAAMGIICATPTAGSAGTVPGVLFALREKLQPTREEMIEFLFTAGAFGMVVANNACISGAAGGCQAEVGSASGMAAAAAVEMAGGTQEQAATAMAISLKNMLGLVCDPVAGLVEVPCVKRNAAGAANAMISADLALAGVTSTIPCDEVIEAMFRIGQTMPVALRETAEGGLAATPTGRRLQEEIFGKTNN
;
A
#
# COMPACT_ATOMS: atom_id res chain seq x y z
N GLY A 1 14.57 0.52 -22.89
CA GLY A 1 13.89 1.45 -21.98
C GLY A 1 14.88 2.21 -21.11
N LYS A 2 14.41 3.28 -20.48
CA LYS A 2 15.22 4.11 -19.57
C LYS A 2 14.92 3.83 -18.10
N GLY A 3 14.28 2.69 -17.78
CA GLY A 3 13.95 2.30 -16.42
C GLY A 3 15.21 1.94 -15.63
N LEU A 4 15.25 2.30 -14.34
CA LEU A 4 16.37 2.03 -13.44
C LEU A 4 16.11 0.85 -12.50
N SER A 5 14.82 0.53 -12.21
CA SER A 5 14.41 -0.43 -11.18
C SER A 5 14.28 -1.88 -11.66
N GLY A 6 14.58 -2.15 -12.94
CA GLY A 6 14.35 -3.46 -13.56
C GLY A 6 12.87 -3.70 -13.93
N ASP A 7 12.66 -4.65 -14.84
CA ASP A 7 11.37 -4.82 -15.52
C ASP A 7 10.27 -5.29 -14.56
N THR A 8 10.57 -6.18 -13.62
CA THR A 8 9.56 -6.73 -12.69
C THR A 8 8.99 -5.67 -11.75
N ILE A 9 9.85 -4.80 -11.18
CA ILE A 9 9.38 -3.70 -10.31
C ILE A 9 8.60 -2.66 -11.13
N LEU A 10 9.08 -2.32 -12.33
CA LEU A 10 8.37 -1.37 -13.20
C LEU A 10 7.01 -1.92 -13.65
N ASP A 11 6.90 -3.22 -13.87
CA ASP A 11 5.64 -3.88 -14.19
C ASP A 11 4.65 -3.83 -13.02
N ALA A 12 5.11 -4.13 -11.79
CA ALA A 12 4.30 -3.99 -10.57
C ALA A 12 3.81 -2.55 -10.37
N VAL A 13 4.70 -1.58 -10.51
CA VAL A 13 4.39 -0.15 -10.43
C VAL A 13 3.36 0.26 -11.49
N SER A 14 3.54 -0.16 -12.74
CA SER A 14 2.63 0.16 -13.84
C SER A 14 1.21 -0.36 -13.59
N LYS A 15 1.10 -1.62 -13.13
CA LYS A 15 -0.18 -2.26 -12.84
C LYS A 15 -0.86 -1.66 -11.60
N ALA A 16 -0.08 -1.28 -10.58
CA ALA A 16 -0.59 -0.58 -9.41
C ALA A 16 -1.16 0.80 -9.78
N VAL A 17 -0.45 1.56 -10.62
CA VAL A 17 -0.93 2.84 -11.15
C VAL A 17 -2.20 2.63 -11.96
N ALA A 18 -2.22 1.70 -12.92
CA ALA A 18 -3.37 1.46 -13.77
C ALA A 18 -4.64 1.11 -12.96
N THR A 19 -4.49 0.27 -11.92
CA THR A 19 -5.62 -0.07 -11.03
C THR A 19 -6.15 1.16 -10.29
N ASN A 20 -5.25 2.00 -9.78
CA ASN A 20 -5.66 3.20 -9.05
C ASN A 20 -6.22 4.30 -9.95
N GLU A 21 -5.78 4.40 -11.20
CA GLU A 21 -6.40 5.28 -12.20
C GLU A 21 -7.85 4.85 -12.49
N VAL A 22 -8.13 3.54 -12.57
CA VAL A 22 -9.49 3.02 -12.68
C VAL A 22 -10.33 3.41 -11.45
N ASN A 23 -9.75 3.30 -10.23
CA ASN A 23 -10.41 3.73 -9.01
C ASN A 23 -10.71 5.24 -9.02
N ALA A 24 -9.75 6.08 -9.39
CA ALA A 24 -9.93 7.53 -9.50
C ALA A 24 -11.00 7.92 -10.54
N ALA A 25 -11.08 7.16 -11.63
CA ALA A 25 -12.11 7.32 -12.67
C ALA A 25 -13.49 6.73 -12.29
N MET A 26 -13.71 6.37 -11.02
CA MET A 26 -14.98 5.76 -10.54
C MET A 26 -15.29 4.39 -11.18
N GLY A 27 -14.27 3.68 -11.65
CA GLY A 27 -14.38 2.32 -12.16
C GLY A 27 -14.49 1.29 -11.04
N ILE A 28 -14.74 0.04 -11.41
CA ILE A 28 -14.88 -1.07 -10.47
C ILE A 28 -13.48 -1.61 -10.13
N ILE A 29 -13.15 -1.62 -8.85
CA ILE A 29 -11.93 -2.24 -8.29
C ILE A 29 -12.29 -3.12 -7.08
N CYS A 30 -11.36 -3.94 -6.66
CA CYS A 30 -11.46 -4.68 -5.40
C CYS A 30 -10.65 -3.96 -4.32
N ALA A 31 -11.27 -3.61 -3.19
CA ALA A 31 -10.57 -3.00 -2.07
C ALA A 31 -9.56 -4.00 -1.44
N THR A 32 -8.28 -3.59 -1.31
CA THR A 32 -7.19 -4.45 -0.81
C THR A 32 -6.15 -3.63 0.00
N PRO A 33 -6.32 -3.40 1.31
CA PRO A 33 -7.53 -3.67 2.10
C PRO A 33 -8.59 -2.57 1.93
N THR A 34 -8.26 -1.41 1.35
CA THR A 34 -9.19 -0.29 1.09
C THR A 34 -9.19 0.07 -0.39
N ALA A 35 -10.16 0.89 -0.81
CA ALA A 35 -10.20 1.40 -2.18
C ALA A 35 -8.97 2.29 -2.50
N GLY A 36 -8.52 3.09 -1.54
CA GLY A 36 -7.36 3.98 -1.71
C GLY A 36 -6.04 3.24 -1.91
N SER A 37 -5.94 1.98 -1.49
CA SER A 37 -4.76 1.13 -1.66
C SER A 37 -4.96 -0.03 -2.65
N ALA A 38 -6.04 0.01 -3.42
CA ALA A 38 -6.48 -1.09 -4.28
C ALA A 38 -5.49 -1.50 -5.38
N GLY A 39 -4.52 -0.65 -5.70
CA GLY A 39 -3.53 -0.92 -6.75
C GLY A 39 -2.35 -1.79 -6.31
N THR A 40 -2.00 -1.76 -5.02
CA THR A 40 -0.75 -2.37 -4.53
C THR A 40 -0.74 -3.89 -4.67
N VAL A 41 -1.73 -4.59 -4.11
CA VAL A 41 -1.80 -6.06 -4.13
C VAL A 41 -1.91 -6.61 -5.56
N PRO A 42 -2.86 -6.14 -6.41
CA PRO A 42 -2.94 -6.65 -7.78
C PRO A 42 -1.73 -6.25 -8.63
N GLY A 43 -1.11 -5.10 -8.37
CA GLY A 43 0.12 -4.68 -9.05
C GLY A 43 1.23 -5.72 -8.87
N VAL A 44 1.46 -6.16 -7.64
CA VAL A 44 2.45 -7.19 -7.31
C VAL A 44 2.05 -8.55 -7.89
N LEU A 45 0.80 -9.00 -7.69
CA LEU A 45 0.31 -10.27 -8.19
C LEU A 45 0.51 -10.41 -9.71
N PHE A 46 0.09 -9.40 -10.47
CA PHE A 46 0.18 -9.48 -11.92
C PHE A 46 1.61 -9.33 -12.47
N ALA A 47 2.51 -8.66 -11.73
CA ALA A 47 3.93 -8.66 -12.09
C ALA A 47 4.57 -10.03 -11.82
N LEU A 48 4.25 -10.66 -10.70
CA LEU A 48 4.72 -12.00 -10.36
C LEU A 48 4.13 -13.05 -11.32
N ARG A 49 2.89 -12.88 -11.78
CA ARG A 49 2.30 -13.75 -12.81
C ARG A 49 3.16 -13.78 -14.08
N GLU A 50 3.65 -12.63 -14.53
CA GLU A 50 4.51 -12.57 -15.72
C GLU A 50 5.90 -13.17 -15.45
N LYS A 51 6.44 -12.99 -14.24
CA LYS A 51 7.79 -13.44 -13.88
C LYS A 51 7.87 -14.91 -13.54
N LEU A 52 6.93 -15.42 -12.72
CA LEU A 52 6.97 -16.76 -12.14
C LEU A 52 6.08 -17.76 -12.89
N GLN A 53 5.15 -17.29 -13.72
CA GLN A 53 4.19 -18.10 -14.46
C GLN A 53 3.39 -19.07 -13.56
N PRO A 54 2.82 -18.59 -12.43
CA PRO A 54 2.08 -19.41 -11.48
C PRO A 54 0.81 -19.96 -12.12
N THR A 55 0.35 -21.09 -11.58
CA THR A 55 -0.97 -21.63 -11.87
C THR A 55 -2.07 -20.70 -11.34
N ARG A 56 -3.32 -20.95 -11.74
CA ARG A 56 -4.47 -20.23 -11.20
C ARG A 56 -4.62 -20.46 -9.71
N GLU A 57 -4.36 -21.67 -9.25
CA GLU A 57 -4.43 -22.08 -7.85
C GLU A 57 -3.41 -21.31 -7.01
N GLU A 58 -2.16 -21.20 -7.43
CA GLU A 58 -1.12 -20.42 -6.76
C GLU A 58 -1.45 -18.91 -6.72
N MET A 59 -2.11 -18.37 -7.75
CA MET A 59 -2.60 -16.98 -7.68
C MET A 59 -3.73 -16.81 -6.67
N ILE A 60 -4.58 -17.82 -6.48
CA ILE A 60 -5.62 -17.82 -5.45
C ILE A 60 -5.00 -17.92 -4.05
N GLU A 61 -3.99 -18.77 -3.86
CA GLU A 61 -3.22 -18.88 -2.62
C GLU A 61 -2.55 -17.56 -2.25
N PHE A 62 -1.93 -16.88 -3.21
CA PHE A 62 -1.42 -15.51 -3.01
C PHE A 62 -2.49 -14.57 -2.44
N LEU A 63 -3.71 -14.60 -2.99
CA LEU A 63 -4.80 -13.75 -2.50
C LEU A 63 -5.26 -14.15 -1.09
N PHE A 64 -5.28 -15.44 -0.76
CA PHE A 64 -5.60 -15.91 0.58
C PHE A 64 -4.52 -15.49 1.58
N THR A 65 -3.26 -15.62 1.25
CA THR A 65 -2.15 -15.17 2.10
C THR A 65 -2.19 -13.66 2.31
N ALA A 66 -2.34 -12.88 1.24
CA ALA A 66 -2.54 -11.43 1.38
C ALA A 66 -3.73 -11.10 2.28
N GLY A 67 -4.86 -11.79 2.10
CA GLY A 67 -6.06 -11.62 2.91
C GLY A 67 -5.86 -12.01 4.39
N ALA A 68 -5.14 -13.10 4.67
CA ALA A 68 -4.84 -13.54 6.03
C ALA A 68 -4.00 -12.50 6.79
N PHE A 69 -2.93 -12.00 6.19
CA PHE A 69 -2.13 -10.94 6.78
C PHE A 69 -2.92 -9.63 6.95
N GLY A 70 -3.75 -9.27 5.97
CA GLY A 70 -4.64 -8.11 6.06
C GLY A 70 -5.66 -8.22 7.18
N MET A 71 -6.20 -9.40 7.42
CA MET A 71 -7.12 -9.69 8.53
C MET A 71 -6.44 -9.53 9.88
N VAL A 72 -5.18 -9.96 10.03
CA VAL A 72 -4.39 -9.74 11.25
C VAL A 72 -4.26 -8.24 11.54
N VAL A 73 -3.92 -7.45 10.54
CA VAL A 73 -3.82 -5.98 10.70
C VAL A 73 -5.18 -5.38 11.06
N ALA A 74 -6.25 -5.77 10.37
CA ALA A 74 -7.58 -5.22 10.60
C ALA A 74 -8.10 -5.50 12.02
N ASN A 75 -7.78 -6.68 12.57
CA ASN A 75 -8.23 -7.10 13.90
C ASN A 75 -7.38 -6.52 15.04
N ASN A 76 -6.08 -6.24 14.81
CA ASN A 76 -5.15 -5.84 15.87
C ASN A 76 -4.71 -4.36 15.75
N ALA A 77 -5.03 -3.69 14.65
CA ALA A 77 -4.69 -2.31 14.40
C ALA A 77 -5.82 -1.57 13.65
N CYS A 78 -5.51 -0.96 12.52
CA CYS A 78 -6.48 -0.35 11.61
C CYS A 78 -5.96 -0.41 10.17
N ILE A 79 -6.88 -0.31 9.22
CA ILE A 79 -6.56 -0.41 7.78
C ILE A 79 -7.00 0.83 6.99
N SER A 80 -7.56 1.86 7.61
CA SER A 80 -8.05 3.05 6.91
C SER A 80 -7.16 4.27 7.13
N GLY A 81 -7.07 5.11 6.10
CA GLY A 81 -6.35 6.39 6.16
C GLY A 81 -6.93 7.33 7.21
N ALA A 82 -8.26 7.34 7.38
CA ALA A 82 -8.97 8.15 8.36
C ALA A 82 -8.66 7.75 9.81
N ALA A 83 -8.39 6.47 10.07
CA ALA A 83 -8.07 5.98 11.41
C ALA A 83 -6.58 6.08 11.73
N GLY A 84 -5.70 5.74 10.78
CA GLY A 84 -4.29 5.56 11.06
C GLY A 84 -3.31 6.16 10.04
N GLY A 85 -3.78 7.00 9.13
CA GLY A 85 -2.96 7.54 8.04
C GLY A 85 -2.73 6.54 6.91
N CYS A 86 -2.01 6.95 5.89
CA CYS A 86 -1.73 6.11 4.72
C CYS A 86 -0.82 4.91 5.05
N GLN A 87 -0.09 4.95 6.18
CA GLN A 87 0.64 3.81 6.72
C GLN A 87 -0.29 2.61 6.99
N ALA A 88 -1.50 2.89 7.52
CA ALA A 88 -2.50 1.86 7.78
C ALA A 88 -3.14 1.33 6.49
N GLU A 89 -3.22 2.14 5.46
CA GLU A 89 -3.86 1.84 4.20
C GLU A 89 -2.86 1.23 3.19
N VAL A 90 -2.01 2.05 2.59
CA VAL A 90 -1.00 1.58 1.62
C VAL A 90 0.09 0.75 2.29
N GLY A 91 0.46 1.08 3.55
CA GLY A 91 1.42 0.27 4.30
C GLY A 91 0.92 -1.15 4.53
N SER A 92 -0.35 -1.32 4.93
CA SER A 92 -0.96 -2.65 5.07
C SER A 92 -1.02 -3.39 3.73
N ALA A 93 -1.47 -2.73 2.65
CA ALA A 93 -1.50 -3.32 1.32
C ALA A 93 -0.11 -3.78 0.85
N SER A 94 0.92 -2.97 1.11
CA SER A 94 2.31 -3.29 0.81
C SER A 94 2.80 -4.50 1.60
N GLY A 95 2.50 -4.57 2.91
CA GLY A 95 2.82 -5.71 3.75
C GLY A 95 2.12 -7.00 3.32
N MET A 96 0.82 -6.92 3.03
CA MET A 96 0.01 -8.03 2.49
C MET A 96 0.62 -8.58 1.20
N ALA A 97 0.95 -7.69 0.26
CA ALA A 97 1.55 -8.05 -1.02
C ALA A 97 2.97 -8.65 -0.84
N ALA A 98 3.78 -8.11 0.09
CA ALA A 98 5.12 -8.62 0.38
C ALA A 98 5.08 -10.05 0.93
N ALA A 99 4.21 -10.33 1.89
CA ALA A 99 4.04 -11.67 2.47
C ALA A 99 3.57 -12.68 1.42
N ALA A 100 2.57 -12.32 0.62
CA ALA A 100 2.05 -13.17 -0.44
C ALA A 100 3.07 -13.39 -1.59
N ALA A 101 3.90 -12.39 -1.89
CA ALA A 101 4.98 -12.52 -2.86
C ALA A 101 6.04 -13.53 -2.42
N VAL A 102 6.38 -13.54 -1.12
CA VAL A 102 7.31 -14.52 -0.54
C VAL A 102 6.77 -15.93 -0.68
N GLU A 103 5.49 -16.16 -0.32
CA GLU A 103 4.87 -17.48 -0.46
C GLU A 103 4.85 -17.94 -1.92
N MET A 104 4.38 -17.12 -2.86
CA MET A 104 4.33 -17.46 -4.28
C MET A 104 5.73 -17.75 -4.86
N ALA A 105 6.78 -17.16 -4.31
CA ALA A 105 8.16 -17.44 -4.68
C ALA A 105 8.75 -18.68 -3.96
N GLY A 106 7.97 -19.42 -3.17
CA GLY A 106 8.38 -20.62 -2.47
C GLY A 106 9.12 -20.36 -1.14
N GLY A 107 8.99 -19.17 -0.56
CA GLY A 107 9.53 -18.83 0.75
C GLY A 107 8.73 -19.43 1.90
N THR A 108 9.28 -19.37 3.11
CA THR A 108 8.63 -19.89 4.32
C THR A 108 7.65 -18.89 4.93
N GLN A 109 6.81 -19.38 5.86
CA GLN A 109 5.88 -18.53 6.60
C GLN A 109 6.60 -17.47 7.45
N GLU A 110 7.76 -17.81 8.02
CA GLU A 110 8.61 -16.88 8.77
C GLU A 110 9.19 -15.79 7.86
N GLN A 111 9.56 -16.15 6.63
CA GLN A 111 10.02 -15.18 5.64
C GLN A 111 8.86 -14.28 5.19
N ALA A 112 7.66 -14.81 5.04
CA ALA A 112 6.46 -14.02 4.72
C ALA A 112 6.15 -12.99 5.81
N ALA A 113 6.16 -13.39 7.10
CA ALA A 113 6.00 -12.49 8.22
C ALA A 113 7.13 -11.44 8.30
N THR A 114 8.37 -11.86 8.00
CA THR A 114 9.53 -10.96 7.92
C THR A 114 9.35 -9.91 6.81
N ALA A 115 8.92 -10.32 5.62
CA ALA A 115 8.66 -9.41 4.50
C ALA A 115 7.59 -8.38 4.85
N MET A 116 6.51 -8.81 5.50
CA MET A 116 5.48 -7.90 6.00
C MET A 116 6.03 -6.91 7.01
N ALA A 117 6.82 -7.37 8.00
CA ALA A 117 7.43 -6.51 9.00
C ALA A 117 8.34 -5.45 8.37
N ILE A 118 9.18 -5.83 7.40
CA ILE A 118 10.06 -4.92 6.67
C ILE A 118 9.23 -3.90 5.90
N SER A 119 8.23 -4.36 5.16
CA SER A 119 7.36 -3.51 4.34
C SER A 119 6.60 -2.47 5.17
N LEU A 120 6.01 -2.88 6.29
CA LEU A 120 5.31 -1.97 7.21
C LEU A 120 6.26 -0.94 7.83
N LYS A 121 7.43 -1.37 8.31
CA LYS A 121 8.43 -0.45 8.90
C LYS A 121 8.83 0.67 7.94
N ASN A 122 8.96 0.35 6.65
CA ASN A 122 9.31 1.35 5.62
C ASN A 122 8.21 2.40 5.41
N MET A 123 6.98 2.10 5.81
CA MET A 123 5.80 2.96 5.62
C MET A 123 5.32 3.65 6.90
N LEU A 124 5.94 3.39 8.07
CA LEU A 124 5.55 4.01 9.34
C LEU A 124 5.62 5.53 9.25
N GLY A 125 4.57 6.18 9.75
CA GLY A 125 4.45 7.64 9.74
C GLY A 125 3.89 8.22 8.42
N LEU A 126 3.60 7.41 7.41
CA LEU A 126 3.00 7.90 6.17
C LEU A 126 1.58 8.43 6.42
N VAL A 127 1.43 9.74 6.24
CA VAL A 127 0.17 10.46 6.47
C VAL A 127 -0.84 10.25 5.34
N CYS A 128 -2.13 10.47 5.60
CA CYS A 128 -3.19 10.49 4.59
C CYS A 128 -3.66 11.92 4.37
N ASP A 129 -3.18 12.54 3.30
CA ASP A 129 -3.34 13.96 2.98
C ASP A 129 -3.78 14.19 1.52
N PRO A 130 -4.87 13.54 1.06
CA PRO A 130 -5.29 13.59 -0.34
C PRO A 130 -5.71 15.00 -0.73
N VAL A 131 -5.20 15.48 -1.87
CA VAL A 131 -5.56 16.79 -2.41
C VAL A 131 -7.03 16.82 -2.76
N ALA A 132 -7.73 17.84 -2.30
CA ALA A 132 -9.18 18.00 -2.46
C ALA A 132 -10.01 16.83 -1.89
N GLY A 133 -9.44 15.98 -1.04
CA GLY A 133 -10.09 14.79 -0.52
C GLY A 133 -10.25 13.65 -1.54
N LEU A 134 -9.63 13.77 -2.72
CA LEU A 134 -9.77 12.81 -3.81
C LEU A 134 -8.67 11.76 -3.78
N VAL A 135 -9.00 10.49 -4.07
CA VAL A 135 -8.07 9.36 -4.10
C VAL A 135 -7.28 9.35 -5.42
N GLU A 136 -6.59 10.45 -5.70
CA GLU A 136 -5.80 10.65 -6.92
C GLU A 136 -4.39 11.14 -6.58
N VAL A 137 -4.27 12.33 -6.00
CA VAL A 137 -2.99 12.91 -5.59
C VAL A 137 -2.90 12.95 -4.06
N PRO A 138 -1.94 12.22 -3.46
CA PRO A 138 -0.84 11.42 -4.04
C PRO A 138 -1.14 9.92 -4.19
N CYS A 139 -2.37 9.47 -4.00
CA CYS A 139 -2.74 8.06 -3.80
C CYS A 139 -2.28 7.14 -4.93
N VAL A 140 -2.44 7.54 -6.20
CA VAL A 140 -1.99 6.75 -7.36
C VAL A 140 -0.49 6.42 -7.24
N LYS A 141 0.33 7.43 -6.95
CA LYS A 141 1.78 7.26 -6.84
C LYS A 141 2.21 6.56 -5.55
N ARG A 142 1.44 6.67 -4.47
CA ARG A 142 1.67 5.91 -3.24
C ARG A 142 1.40 4.41 -3.42
N ASN A 143 0.42 4.03 -4.22
CA ASN A 143 0.23 2.62 -4.59
C ASN A 143 1.40 2.06 -5.39
N ALA A 144 1.95 2.84 -6.32
CA ALA A 144 3.18 2.49 -7.03
C ALA A 144 4.36 2.27 -6.07
N ALA A 145 4.55 3.20 -5.13
CA ALA A 145 5.58 3.07 -4.09
C ALA A 145 5.33 1.86 -3.18
N GLY A 146 4.06 1.59 -2.82
CA GLY A 146 3.67 0.41 -2.04
C GLY A 146 3.99 -0.90 -2.74
N ALA A 147 3.72 -1.00 -4.05
CA ALA A 147 4.05 -2.17 -4.85
C ALA A 147 5.57 -2.39 -4.95
N ALA A 148 6.34 -1.33 -5.20
CA ALA A 148 7.81 -1.42 -5.22
C ALA A 148 8.38 -1.81 -3.86
N ASN A 149 7.89 -1.23 -2.76
CA ASN A 149 8.29 -1.57 -1.39
C ASN A 149 7.95 -3.04 -1.05
N ALA A 150 6.80 -3.55 -1.48
CA ALA A 150 6.43 -4.94 -1.30
C ALA A 150 7.42 -5.89 -1.99
N MET A 151 7.79 -5.61 -3.24
CA MET A 151 8.74 -6.42 -3.99
C MET A 151 10.12 -6.44 -3.34
N ILE A 152 10.65 -5.27 -2.94
CA ILE A 152 11.95 -5.18 -2.28
C ILE A 152 11.92 -5.89 -0.92
N SER A 153 10.83 -5.76 -0.16
CA SER A 153 10.69 -6.42 1.15
C SER A 153 10.63 -7.94 1.02
N ALA A 154 9.97 -8.45 -0.02
CA ALA A 154 9.95 -9.88 -0.35
C ALA A 154 11.35 -10.38 -0.74
N ASP A 155 12.04 -9.66 -1.61
CA ASP A 155 13.41 -10.02 -2.04
C ASP A 155 14.38 -10.08 -0.84
N LEU A 156 14.31 -9.12 0.09
CA LEU A 156 15.12 -9.10 1.31
C LEU A 156 14.85 -10.34 2.17
N ALA A 157 13.58 -10.68 2.41
CA ALA A 157 13.21 -11.84 3.22
C ALA A 157 13.62 -13.16 2.55
N LEU A 158 13.43 -13.29 1.25
CA LEU A 158 13.87 -14.45 0.46
C LEU A 158 15.40 -14.61 0.46
N ALA A 159 16.12 -13.50 0.48
CA ALA A 159 17.60 -13.50 0.62
C ALA A 159 18.08 -13.82 2.04
N GLY A 160 17.18 -14.06 3.00
CA GLY A 160 17.52 -14.42 4.38
C GLY A 160 17.72 -13.24 5.31
N VAL A 161 17.36 -12.01 4.89
CA VAL A 161 17.36 -10.86 5.80
C VAL A 161 16.20 -11.01 6.79
N THR A 162 16.48 -10.89 8.08
CA THR A 162 15.48 -11.00 9.14
C THR A 162 15.02 -9.64 9.65
N SER A 163 13.84 -9.59 10.26
CA SER A 163 13.35 -8.42 10.98
C SER A 163 13.64 -8.56 12.48
N THR A 164 14.50 -7.69 13.03
CA THR A 164 14.78 -7.66 14.47
C THR A 164 13.51 -7.37 15.30
N ILE A 165 12.62 -6.52 14.78
CA ILE A 165 11.31 -6.27 15.38
C ILE A 165 10.31 -7.23 14.75
N PRO A 166 9.64 -8.10 15.54
CA PRO A 166 8.64 -9.03 15.02
C PRO A 166 7.46 -8.34 14.34
N CYS A 167 6.78 -9.05 13.45
CA CYS A 167 5.68 -8.51 12.67
C CYS A 167 4.55 -7.94 13.56
N ASP A 168 4.17 -8.64 14.61
CA ASP A 168 3.11 -8.22 15.53
C ASP A 168 3.44 -6.89 16.23
N GLU A 169 4.69 -6.72 16.65
CA GLU A 169 5.14 -5.47 17.27
C GLU A 169 5.18 -4.31 16.27
N VAL A 170 5.50 -4.58 15.00
CA VAL A 170 5.44 -3.56 13.94
C VAL A 170 4.00 -3.13 13.66
N ILE A 171 3.05 -4.07 13.66
CA ILE A 171 1.61 -3.78 13.51
C ILE A 171 1.13 -2.91 14.68
N GLU A 172 1.51 -3.27 15.91
CA GLU A 172 1.18 -2.49 17.11
C GLU A 172 1.79 -1.07 17.05
N ALA A 173 3.05 -0.96 16.64
CA ALA A 173 3.72 0.33 16.48
C ALA A 173 3.01 1.21 15.45
N MET A 174 2.61 0.63 14.31
CA MET A 174 1.81 1.34 13.30
C MET A 174 0.50 1.87 13.88
N PHE A 175 -0.22 1.06 14.65
CA PHE A 175 -1.47 1.46 15.30
C PHE A 175 -1.26 2.63 16.26
N ARG A 176 -0.26 2.53 17.13
CA ARG A 176 0.06 3.61 18.10
C ARG A 176 0.47 4.91 17.39
N ILE A 177 1.28 4.84 16.34
CA ILE A 177 1.64 6.00 15.51
C ILE A 177 0.38 6.64 14.91
N GLY A 178 -0.52 5.82 14.36
CA GLY A 178 -1.79 6.30 13.79
C GLY A 178 -2.64 7.04 14.82
N GLN A 179 -2.72 6.55 16.06
CA GLN A 179 -3.46 7.21 17.15
C GLN A 179 -2.88 8.57 17.52
N THR A 180 -1.56 8.77 17.39
CA THR A 180 -0.89 10.05 17.68
C THR A 180 -0.88 11.00 16.50
N MET A 181 -1.26 10.54 15.31
CA MET A 181 -1.26 11.36 14.09
C MET A 181 -2.33 12.46 14.20
N PRO A 182 -1.99 13.73 13.91
CA PRO A 182 -2.96 14.82 13.89
C PRO A 182 -4.14 14.55 12.95
N VAL A 183 -5.34 14.98 13.33
CA VAL A 183 -6.56 14.81 12.52
C VAL A 183 -6.38 15.39 11.12
N ALA A 184 -5.72 16.53 10.99
CA ALA A 184 -5.43 17.16 9.70
C ALA A 184 -4.61 16.28 8.71
N LEU A 185 -3.99 15.19 9.19
CA LEU A 185 -3.18 14.25 8.41
C LEU A 185 -3.83 12.87 8.27
N ARG A 186 -5.11 12.74 8.63
CA ARG A 186 -5.90 11.52 8.57
C ARG A 186 -7.09 11.66 7.61
N GLU A 187 -6.82 11.87 6.33
CA GLU A 187 -7.81 11.89 5.23
C GLU A 187 -8.83 13.06 5.29
N THR A 188 -8.53 14.12 6.03
CA THR A 188 -9.43 15.27 6.18
C THR A 188 -9.26 16.34 5.10
N ALA A 189 -8.22 16.25 4.28
CA ALA A 189 -7.79 17.29 3.33
C ALA A 189 -7.47 18.65 4.01
N GLU A 190 -7.25 18.67 5.31
CA GLU A 190 -6.96 19.89 6.07
C GLU A 190 -5.47 20.20 6.18
N GLY A 191 -4.61 19.16 6.08
CA GLY A 191 -3.17 19.25 6.28
C GLY A 191 -2.34 18.64 5.17
N GLY A 192 -1.02 18.59 5.38
CA GLY A 192 -0.09 17.96 4.45
C GLY A 192 -0.13 18.55 3.04
N LEU A 193 -0.12 17.69 2.03
CA LEU A 193 -0.16 18.10 0.61
C LEU A 193 -1.44 18.87 0.26
N ALA A 194 -2.57 18.49 0.84
CA ALA A 194 -3.85 19.17 0.61
C ALA A 194 -3.84 20.64 1.04
N ALA A 195 -3.06 20.97 2.08
CA ALA A 195 -2.93 22.34 2.60
C ALA A 195 -1.91 23.21 1.88
N THR A 196 -1.17 22.66 0.92
CA THR A 196 -0.22 23.45 0.11
C THR A 196 -0.95 24.47 -0.77
N PRO A 197 -0.29 25.58 -1.19
CA PRO A 197 -0.91 26.53 -2.10
C PRO A 197 -1.45 25.87 -3.38
N THR A 198 -0.73 24.91 -3.94
CA THR A 198 -1.18 24.15 -5.12
C THR A 198 -2.38 23.26 -4.78
N GLY A 199 -2.36 22.57 -3.63
CA GLY A 199 -3.47 21.73 -3.20
C GLY A 199 -4.76 22.53 -3.04
N ARG A 200 -4.70 23.70 -2.42
CA ARG A 200 -5.85 24.60 -2.25
C ARG A 200 -6.38 25.12 -3.59
N ARG A 201 -5.48 25.53 -4.47
CA ARG A 201 -5.86 25.98 -5.83
C ARG A 201 -6.59 24.87 -6.60
N LEU A 202 -6.06 23.64 -6.58
CA LEU A 202 -6.70 22.50 -7.24
C LEU A 202 -8.08 22.19 -6.64
N GLN A 203 -8.23 22.28 -5.32
CA GLN A 203 -9.52 22.11 -4.66
C GLN A 203 -10.53 23.15 -5.13
N GLU A 204 -10.14 24.42 -5.26
CA GLU A 204 -10.99 25.50 -5.78
C GLU A 204 -11.34 25.30 -7.27
N GLU A 205 -10.40 24.81 -8.07
CA GLU A 205 -10.64 24.49 -9.49
C GLU A 205 -11.67 23.38 -9.68
N ILE A 206 -11.64 22.36 -8.80
CA ILE A 206 -12.51 21.18 -8.87
C ILE A 206 -13.92 21.48 -8.31
N PHE A 207 -14.00 22.09 -7.15
CA PHE A 207 -15.24 22.25 -6.40
C PHE A 207 -15.79 23.69 -6.38
N GLY A 208 -15.06 24.64 -6.96
CA GLY A 208 -15.36 26.07 -6.84
C GLY A 208 -14.85 26.68 -5.54
N LYS A 209 -14.86 28.01 -5.46
CA LYS A 209 -14.48 28.73 -4.23
C LYS A 209 -15.50 28.43 -3.14
N THR A 210 -15.06 27.86 -2.03
CA THR A 210 -15.84 27.81 -0.81
C THR A 210 -16.00 29.24 -0.29
N ASN A 211 -17.20 29.80 -0.37
CA ASN A 211 -17.53 31.04 0.33
C ASN A 211 -17.50 30.73 1.84
N ASN A 212 -16.40 31.07 2.49
CA ASN A 212 -16.34 31.20 3.94
C ASN A 212 -16.82 32.59 4.34
#